data_254df3978b0007dacf4a6e1be2e9f429
#
_entry.id   254df3978b0007dacf4a6e1be2e9f429
#
_cell.length_a   1.000
_cell.length_b   1.000
_cell.length_c   1.000
_cell.angle_alpha   90.00
_cell.angle_beta   90.00
_cell.angle_gamma   90.00
#
_symmetry.space_group_name_H-M   'P 1'
#
loop_
_entity.id
_entity.type
_entity.pdbx_description
1 polymer ?
#
loop_
_entity_poly.entity_id
_entity_poly.type
_entity_poly.pdbx_seq_one_letter_code
_entity_poly.pdbx_strand_id
1 'polypeptide(L)'
;MPVEFIGFINSRSHSEIIPATGPTVNPHYIETAAKIHENGGFDRALVAFHSDSPESILIAQHAAAAAPDLGLLIAHRPGFNAPTIAARQFATLDHLTRGRVAVHIITGGSDVELQADGDHTTKAQRYARTSEYPDIVRKEWSDT
;
A
#
# COMPACT_ATOMS: atom_id res chain seq x y z
N MET A 1 -1.09 -18.15 -18.07
CA MET A 1 -1.60 -16.98 -17.32
C MET A 1 -0.97 -15.74 -17.91
N PRO A 2 -1.70 -14.63 -18.08
CA PRO A 2 -1.10 -13.38 -18.53
C PRO A 2 -0.08 -12.88 -17.49
N VAL A 3 0.97 -12.22 -17.94
CA VAL A 3 1.95 -11.54 -17.08
C VAL A 3 1.38 -10.16 -16.71
N GLU A 4 1.42 -9.81 -15.44
CA GLU A 4 1.10 -8.46 -14.97
C GLU A 4 2.39 -7.65 -14.76
N PHE A 5 2.39 -6.40 -15.22
CA PHE A 5 3.47 -5.45 -14.98
C PHE A 5 3.09 -4.54 -13.83
N ILE A 6 3.89 -4.57 -12.76
CA ILE A 6 3.66 -3.77 -11.56
C ILE A 6 4.75 -2.72 -11.45
N GLY A 7 4.35 -1.45 -11.49
CA GLY A 7 5.23 -0.32 -11.24
C GLY A 7 5.35 0.00 -9.75
N PHE A 8 6.02 1.10 -9.42
CA PHE A 8 6.22 1.55 -8.05
C PHE A 8 6.00 3.07 -7.95
N ILE A 9 5.20 3.49 -6.97
CA ILE A 9 4.94 4.91 -6.68
C ILE A 9 5.44 5.26 -5.29
N ASN A 10 6.38 6.21 -5.23
CA ASN A 10 6.85 6.84 -3.99
C ASN A 10 6.03 8.09 -3.65
N SER A 11 6.20 8.63 -2.46
CA SER A 11 5.61 9.90 -2.06
C SER A 11 6.30 11.13 -2.65
N ARG A 12 7.55 10.97 -3.13
CA ARG A 12 8.40 12.00 -3.77
C ARG A 12 9.46 11.34 -4.63
N SER A 13 10.08 12.12 -5.51
CA SER A 13 11.17 11.62 -6.36
C SER A 13 12.42 11.31 -5.54
N HIS A 14 12.90 10.09 -5.64
CA HIS A 14 14.21 9.65 -5.15
C HIS A 14 14.59 8.29 -5.76
N SER A 15 15.83 7.92 -5.64
CA SER A 15 16.35 6.59 -5.98
C SER A 15 17.52 6.25 -5.06
N GLU A 16 18.10 5.06 -5.21
CA GLU A 16 19.29 4.66 -4.47
C GLU A 16 20.50 5.60 -4.68
N ILE A 17 20.56 6.25 -5.82
CA ILE A 17 21.67 7.14 -6.20
C ILE A 17 21.28 8.63 -6.24
N ILE A 18 19.99 8.94 -6.21
CA ILE A 18 19.48 10.31 -6.22
C ILE A 18 18.76 10.56 -4.91
N PRO A 19 19.36 11.36 -3.99
CA PRO A 19 18.72 11.67 -2.72
C PRO A 19 17.36 12.35 -2.89
N ALA A 20 16.46 12.07 -1.97
CA ALA A 20 15.20 12.77 -1.91
C ALA A 20 15.39 14.26 -1.60
N THR A 21 14.70 15.12 -2.34
CA THR A 21 14.67 16.56 -2.11
C THR A 21 13.25 17.08 -2.03
N GLY A 22 13.07 18.25 -1.39
CA GLY A 22 11.77 18.87 -1.25
C GLY A 22 10.88 18.21 -0.16
N PRO A 23 9.57 18.45 -0.20
CA PRO A 23 8.63 17.95 0.82
C PRO A 23 8.54 16.44 0.82
N THR A 24 8.25 15.86 1.99
CA THR A 24 8.11 14.40 2.15
C THR A 24 6.96 13.82 1.33
N VAL A 25 5.89 14.59 1.15
CA VAL A 25 4.80 14.28 0.22
C VAL A 25 4.77 15.33 -0.87
N ASN A 26 4.93 14.90 -2.11
CA ASN A 26 4.82 15.74 -3.30
C ASN A 26 3.63 15.28 -4.14
N PRO A 27 2.45 15.91 -4.03
CA PRO A 27 1.24 15.49 -4.74
C PRO A 27 1.43 15.46 -6.26
N HIS A 28 2.10 16.46 -6.81
CA HIS A 28 2.36 16.53 -8.26
C HIS A 28 3.23 15.37 -8.75
N TYR A 29 4.24 14.97 -7.97
CA TYR A 29 5.06 13.80 -8.29
C TYR A 29 4.21 12.51 -8.30
N ILE A 30 3.36 12.32 -7.28
CA ILE A 30 2.49 11.14 -7.17
C ILE A 30 1.54 11.05 -8.37
N GLU A 31 0.90 12.16 -8.72
CA GLU A 31 0.00 12.26 -9.88
C GLU A 31 0.72 11.95 -11.20
N THR A 32 1.89 12.54 -11.38
CA THR A 32 2.70 12.34 -12.59
C THR A 32 3.17 10.90 -12.70
N ALA A 33 3.68 10.32 -11.60
CA ALA A 33 4.11 8.93 -11.56
C ALA A 33 2.95 7.98 -11.88
N ALA A 34 1.76 8.20 -11.30
CA ALA A 34 0.57 7.40 -11.59
C ALA A 34 0.21 7.44 -13.08
N LYS A 35 0.15 8.62 -13.67
CA LYS A 35 -0.15 8.80 -15.12
C LYS A 35 0.90 8.15 -16.03
N ILE A 36 2.18 8.23 -15.65
CA ILE A 36 3.26 7.60 -16.42
C ILE A 36 3.11 6.08 -16.41
N HIS A 37 2.79 5.48 -15.27
CA HIS A 37 2.55 4.03 -15.18
C HIS A 37 1.32 3.61 -15.99
N GLU A 38 0.21 4.35 -15.87
CA GLU A 38 -1.00 4.08 -16.65
C GLU A 38 -0.74 4.15 -18.16
N ASN A 39 -0.14 5.25 -18.63
CA ASN A 39 0.17 5.46 -20.04
C ASN A 39 1.25 4.49 -20.56
N GLY A 40 2.11 4.00 -19.68
CA GLY A 40 3.12 2.98 -19.98
C GLY A 40 2.56 1.55 -20.07
N GLY A 41 1.28 1.36 -19.79
CA GLY A 41 0.62 0.05 -19.86
C GLY A 41 0.92 -0.86 -18.67
N PHE A 42 1.26 -0.30 -17.51
CA PHE A 42 1.36 -1.07 -16.28
C PHE A 42 -0.05 -1.47 -15.81
N ASP A 43 -0.19 -2.70 -15.36
CA ASP A 43 -1.45 -3.21 -14.83
C ASP A 43 -1.74 -2.62 -13.45
N ARG A 44 -0.69 -2.45 -12.63
CA ARG A 44 -0.77 -1.92 -11.28
C ARG A 44 0.44 -1.06 -10.92
N ALA A 45 0.30 -0.26 -9.87
CA ALA A 45 1.42 0.35 -9.18
C ALA A 45 1.42 -0.05 -7.71
N LEU A 46 2.58 -0.50 -7.21
CA LEU A 46 2.81 -0.78 -5.81
C LEU A 46 3.04 0.54 -5.06
N VAL A 47 2.33 0.70 -3.95
CA VAL A 47 2.61 1.72 -2.93
C VAL A 47 3.15 1.02 -1.70
N ALA A 48 4.41 1.30 -1.35
CA ALA A 48 5.10 0.64 -0.24
C ALA A 48 4.63 1.14 1.13
N PHE A 49 4.93 0.35 2.16
CA PHE A 49 4.73 0.69 3.56
C PHE A 49 6.06 0.60 4.31
N HIS A 50 6.48 1.71 4.91
CA HIS A 50 7.64 1.80 5.81
C HIS A 50 7.29 2.72 6.99
N SER A 51 7.91 2.50 8.15
CA SER A 51 7.65 3.30 9.35
C SER A 51 8.14 4.76 9.24
N ASP A 52 9.05 5.02 8.32
CA ASP A 52 9.58 6.36 8.02
C ASP A 52 8.98 7.00 6.77
N SER A 53 7.94 6.40 6.19
CA SER A 53 7.28 6.89 4.97
C SER A 53 5.85 7.36 5.24
N PRO A 54 5.30 8.23 4.36
CA PRO A 54 3.89 8.58 4.39
C PRO A 54 2.96 7.36 4.27
N GLU A 55 1.76 7.50 4.79
CA GLU A 55 0.78 6.43 4.88
C GLU A 55 0.34 5.94 3.47
N SER A 56 0.40 4.63 3.25
CA SER A 56 0.28 4.01 1.93
C SER A 56 -1.12 4.09 1.32
N ILE A 57 -2.18 3.98 2.13
CA ILE A 57 -3.58 4.02 1.64
C ILE A 57 -3.91 5.43 1.13
N LEU A 58 -3.46 6.47 1.83
CA LEU A 58 -3.70 7.86 1.44
C LEU A 58 -2.91 8.24 0.17
N ILE A 59 -1.67 7.77 0.04
CA ILE A 59 -0.88 7.93 -1.19
C ILE A 59 -1.56 7.22 -2.36
N ALA A 60 -2.02 5.98 -2.15
CA ALA A 60 -2.71 5.20 -3.18
C ALA A 60 -4.02 5.87 -3.62
N GLN A 61 -4.79 6.42 -2.69
CA GLN A 61 -6.02 7.17 -3.01
C GLN A 61 -5.73 8.38 -3.90
N HIS A 62 -4.68 9.13 -3.58
CA HIS A 62 -4.29 10.29 -4.39
C HIS A 62 -3.83 9.88 -5.80
N ALA A 63 -3.01 8.82 -5.90
CA ALA A 63 -2.60 8.26 -7.18
C ALA A 63 -3.79 7.76 -8.02
N ALA A 64 -4.75 7.08 -7.40
CA ALA A 64 -5.95 6.56 -8.06
C ALA A 64 -6.82 7.64 -8.69
N ALA A 65 -6.89 8.80 -8.07
CA ALA A 65 -7.66 9.95 -8.61
C ALA A 65 -7.01 10.53 -9.86
N ALA A 66 -5.68 10.45 -9.98
CA ALA A 66 -4.93 10.98 -11.11
C ALA A 66 -4.84 10.01 -12.30
N ALA A 67 -4.93 8.70 -12.05
CA ALA A 67 -4.83 7.63 -13.05
C ALA A 67 -6.04 6.68 -12.92
N PRO A 68 -7.15 6.97 -13.63
CA PRO A 68 -8.45 6.29 -13.40
C PRO A 68 -8.49 4.82 -13.83
N ASP A 69 -7.55 4.34 -14.65
CA ASP A 69 -7.51 2.97 -15.13
C ASP A 69 -6.38 2.13 -14.48
N LEU A 70 -5.43 2.76 -13.78
CA LEU A 70 -4.33 2.08 -13.12
C LEU A 70 -4.80 1.29 -11.89
N GLY A 71 -4.47 0.00 -11.82
CA GLY A 71 -4.65 -0.81 -10.62
C GLY A 71 -3.68 -0.38 -9.51
N LEU A 72 -4.07 -0.60 -8.26
CA LEU A 72 -3.27 -0.27 -7.08
C LEU A 72 -2.94 -1.53 -6.31
N LEU A 73 -1.67 -1.72 -5.97
CA LEU A 73 -1.21 -2.76 -5.05
C LEU A 73 -0.68 -2.06 -3.79
N ILE A 74 -1.44 -2.12 -2.71
CA ILE A 74 -1.15 -1.34 -1.51
C ILE A 74 -0.51 -2.23 -0.47
N ALA A 75 0.73 -1.94 -0.10
CA ALA A 75 1.39 -2.63 0.99
C ALA A 75 0.71 -2.30 2.32
N HIS A 76 0.41 -3.34 3.09
CA HIS A 76 -0.25 -3.24 4.39
C HIS A 76 0.41 -4.15 5.40
N ARG A 77 0.69 -3.62 6.57
CA ARG A 77 1.34 -4.35 7.66
C ARG A 77 0.32 -4.66 8.75
N PRO A 78 -0.06 -5.95 8.95
CA PRO A 78 -0.94 -6.36 10.04
C PRO A 78 -0.41 -5.96 11.41
N GLY A 79 -1.29 -5.46 12.27
CA GLY A 79 -0.98 -5.13 13.66
C GLY A 79 -1.00 -3.64 14.00
N PHE A 80 -0.97 -2.75 13.02
CA PHE A 80 -1.09 -1.31 13.26
C PHE A 80 -2.53 -0.80 13.15
N ASN A 81 -3.35 -1.46 12.35
CA ASN A 81 -4.81 -1.27 12.33
C ASN A 81 -5.50 -2.58 12.72
N ALA A 82 -6.62 -2.51 13.42
CA ALA A 82 -7.48 -3.67 13.60
C ALA A 82 -7.94 -4.21 12.22
N PRO A 83 -8.03 -5.52 12.03
CA PRO A 83 -8.38 -6.10 10.71
C PRO A 83 -9.73 -5.63 10.19
N THR A 84 -10.72 -5.44 11.04
CA THR A 84 -12.04 -4.91 10.66
C THR A 84 -12.00 -3.45 10.19
N ILE A 85 -11.10 -2.64 10.77
CA ILE A 85 -10.89 -1.25 10.32
C ILE A 85 -10.20 -1.26 8.95
N ALA A 86 -9.14 -2.03 8.79
CA ALA A 86 -8.44 -2.16 7.52
C ALA A 86 -9.36 -2.69 6.41
N ALA A 87 -10.20 -3.70 6.72
CA ALA A 87 -11.18 -4.22 5.78
C ALA A 87 -12.11 -3.12 5.24
N ARG A 88 -12.63 -2.26 6.12
CA ARG A 88 -13.48 -1.12 5.71
C ARG A 88 -12.72 -0.06 4.92
N GLN A 89 -11.47 0.24 5.30
CA GLN A 89 -10.64 1.19 4.55
C GLN A 89 -10.40 0.73 3.11
N PHE A 90 -9.99 -0.53 2.93
CA PHE A 90 -9.74 -1.10 1.61
C PHE A 90 -11.02 -1.25 0.80
N ALA A 91 -12.13 -1.73 1.41
CA ALA A 91 -13.40 -1.82 0.72
C ALA A 91 -13.90 -0.45 0.26
N THR A 92 -13.80 0.58 1.10
CA THR A 92 -14.16 1.95 0.74
C THR A 92 -13.32 2.45 -0.44
N LEU A 93 -12.02 2.25 -0.39
CA LEU A 93 -11.13 2.66 -1.48
C LEU A 93 -11.41 1.87 -2.77
N ASP A 94 -11.70 0.58 -2.66
CA ASP A 94 -12.04 -0.27 -3.81
C ASP A 94 -13.32 0.20 -4.50
N HIS A 95 -14.36 0.52 -3.73
CA HIS A 95 -15.59 1.12 -4.26
C HIS A 95 -15.33 2.46 -4.94
N LEU A 96 -14.56 3.36 -4.31
CA LEU A 96 -14.19 4.67 -4.88
C LEU A 96 -13.36 4.54 -6.16
N THR A 97 -12.58 3.48 -6.27
CA THR A 97 -11.71 3.21 -7.43
C THR A 97 -12.31 2.21 -8.41
N ARG A 98 -13.56 1.77 -8.20
CA ARG A 98 -14.28 0.85 -9.08
C ARG A 98 -13.58 -0.51 -9.25
N GLY A 99 -13.14 -1.11 -8.15
CA GLY A 99 -12.59 -2.47 -8.16
C GLY A 99 -11.10 -2.55 -8.55
N ARG A 100 -10.31 -1.48 -8.32
CA ARG A 100 -8.89 -1.43 -8.72
C ARG A 100 -7.90 -1.69 -7.58
N VAL A 101 -8.37 -1.97 -6.37
CA VAL A 101 -7.50 -2.16 -5.20
C VAL A 101 -7.09 -3.62 -5.04
N ALA A 102 -5.81 -3.83 -4.84
CA ALA A 102 -5.24 -5.07 -4.34
C ALA A 102 -4.40 -4.77 -3.10
N VAL A 103 -4.40 -5.68 -2.13
CA VAL A 103 -3.66 -5.52 -0.87
C VAL A 103 -2.46 -6.45 -0.86
N HIS A 104 -1.28 -5.89 -0.64
CA HIS A 104 -0.04 -6.63 -0.44
C HIS A 104 0.27 -6.74 1.05
N ILE A 105 -0.01 -7.89 1.64
CA ILE A 105 0.23 -8.14 3.07
C ILE A 105 1.71 -8.38 3.30
N ILE A 106 2.31 -7.56 4.17
CA ILE A 106 3.73 -7.64 4.55
C ILE A 106 3.86 -7.85 6.07
N THR A 107 4.74 -8.77 6.47
CA THR A 107 4.93 -9.11 7.89
C THR A 107 5.88 -8.14 8.61
N GLY A 108 6.75 -7.47 7.84
CA GLY A 108 7.82 -6.62 8.36
C GLY A 108 9.13 -7.41 8.62
N GLY A 109 10.22 -6.87 8.09
CA GLY A 109 11.55 -7.51 8.10
C GLY A 109 12.49 -7.03 9.20
N SER A 110 12.28 -5.84 9.74
CA SER A 110 13.17 -5.19 10.71
C SER A 110 12.46 -4.94 12.03
N ASP A 111 13.00 -5.48 13.12
CA ASP A 111 12.45 -5.26 14.47
C ASP A 111 12.53 -3.78 14.86
N VAL A 112 13.61 -3.10 14.49
CA VAL A 112 13.82 -1.66 14.78
C VAL A 112 12.73 -0.82 14.12
N GLU A 113 12.43 -1.12 12.86
CA GLU A 113 11.38 -0.42 12.11
C GLU A 113 9.99 -0.64 12.74
N LEU A 114 9.67 -1.88 13.11
CA LEU A 114 8.38 -2.20 13.73
C LEU A 114 8.22 -1.58 15.12
N GLN A 115 9.29 -1.58 15.91
CA GLN A 115 9.30 -0.95 17.24
C GLN A 115 9.11 0.56 17.16
N ALA A 116 9.57 1.22 16.10
CA ALA A 116 9.32 2.64 15.88
C ALA A 116 7.82 2.98 15.80
N ASP A 117 6.99 2.04 15.28
CA ASP A 117 5.53 2.15 15.25
C ASP A 117 4.83 1.47 16.44
N GLY A 118 5.60 1.04 17.47
CA GLY A 118 5.06 0.45 18.69
C GLY A 118 4.80 -1.06 18.64
N ASP A 119 5.25 -1.76 17.62
CA ASP A 119 5.14 -3.22 17.55
C ASP A 119 6.40 -3.90 18.11
N HIS A 120 6.30 -4.39 19.35
CA HIS A 120 7.36 -5.10 20.06
C HIS A 120 7.23 -6.63 19.99
N THR A 121 6.40 -7.16 19.11
CA THR A 121 6.21 -8.60 18.95
C THR A 121 7.42 -9.26 18.28
N THR A 122 7.62 -10.54 18.60
CA THR A 122 8.65 -11.36 17.95
C THR A 122 8.28 -11.67 16.50
N LYS A 123 9.27 -12.04 15.71
CA LYS A 123 9.06 -12.46 14.31
C LYS A 123 8.02 -13.58 14.20
N ALA A 124 8.07 -14.58 15.08
CA ALA A 124 7.10 -15.69 15.09
C ALA A 124 5.67 -15.21 15.36
N GLN A 125 5.50 -14.30 16.32
CA GLN A 125 4.19 -13.70 16.62
C GLN A 125 3.65 -12.87 15.44
N ARG A 126 4.52 -12.13 14.76
CA ARG A 126 4.13 -11.36 13.56
C ARG A 126 3.67 -12.27 12.42
N TYR A 127 4.36 -13.40 12.19
CA TYR A 127 3.92 -14.37 11.18
C TYR A 127 2.58 -15.02 11.54
N ALA A 128 2.35 -15.38 12.81
CA ALA A 128 1.08 -15.92 13.27
C ALA A 128 -0.06 -14.90 13.05
N ARG A 129 0.15 -13.63 13.43
CA ARG A 129 -0.78 -12.54 13.19
C ARG A 129 -1.05 -12.33 11.69
N THR A 130 -0.01 -12.36 10.87
CA THR A 130 -0.13 -12.20 9.42
C THR A 130 -0.90 -13.35 8.77
N SER A 131 -0.88 -14.54 9.35
CA SER A 131 -1.70 -15.68 8.90
C SER A 131 -3.19 -15.48 9.22
N GLU A 132 -3.51 -14.99 10.41
CA GLU A 132 -4.89 -14.80 10.87
C GLU A 132 -5.57 -13.54 10.29
N TYR A 133 -4.82 -12.46 10.18
CA TYR A 133 -5.35 -11.15 9.81
C TYR A 133 -6.09 -11.11 8.47
N PRO A 134 -5.56 -11.67 7.36
CA PRO A 134 -6.26 -11.71 6.08
C PRO A 134 -7.56 -12.52 6.11
N ASP A 135 -7.65 -13.53 6.97
CA ASP A 135 -8.87 -14.34 7.10
C ASP A 135 -10.01 -13.52 7.72
N ILE A 136 -9.69 -12.68 8.70
CA ILE A 136 -10.67 -11.74 9.27
C ILE A 136 -11.11 -10.72 8.24
N VAL A 137 -10.13 -10.12 7.52
CA VAL A 137 -10.41 -9.14 6.46
C VAL A 137 -11.33 -9.73 5.38
N ARG A 138 -11.06 -10.97 4.93
CA ARG A 138 -11.90 -11.66 3.93
C ARG A 138 -13.30 -11.93 4.42
N LYS A 139 -13.47 -12.30 5.70
CA LYS A 139 -14.80 -12.48 6.30
C LYS A 139 -15.61 -11.20 6.30
N GLU A 140 -14.99 -10.08 6.70
CA GLU A 140 -15.64 -8.76 6.65
C GLU A 140 -16.12 -8.40 5.24
N TRP A 141 -15.34 -8.77 4.20
CA TRP A 141 -15.73 -8.51 2.81
C TRP A 141 -16.81 -9.45 2.27
N SER A 142 -16.96 -10.63 2.85
CA SER A 142 -17.95 -11.63 2.41
C SER A 142 -19.31 -11.49 3.09
N ASP A 143 -19.39 -10.80 4.22
CA ASP A 143 -20.60 -10.63 5.02
C ASP A 143 -21.41 -9.37 4.66
N THR A 144 -21.03 -8.66 3.60
CA THR A 144 -21.69 -7.43 3.11
C THR A 144 -22.49 -7.64 1.83
#